data_4b16726b9b68fc45f1b9b416c6852eed
#
_entry.id   4b16726b9b68fc45f1b9b416c6852eed
#
_cell.length_a   1.000
_cell.length_b   1.000
_cell.length_c   1.000
_cell.angle_alpha   90.00
_cell.angle_beta   90.00
_cell.angle_gamma   90.00
#
_symmetry.space_group_name_H-M   'P 1'
#
loop_
_entity.id
_entity.type
_entity.pdbx_description
1 polymer ?
#
loop_
_entity_poly.entity_id
_entity_poly.type
_entity_poly.pdbx_seq_one_letter_code
_entity_poly.pdbx_strand_id
1 'polypeptide(L)'
;KHIRAHFSAKEIELRVDANGAFSPDDALNKLQRLAELDLHSIEQPIRAGQWEEMARLTSETPLPIALDEELIGINTIERKKELLSVIRPQYIILKPSLHGGISGGQEWIEEAEQQKIGWWITSALESNIGLNAIAQWCATFNNPLPQGLGTGALFTDNVEMPLSIRQDCLWYDPKSNSFPSREGAGGVLIPVPERKDNTPLIPSQERKQLLTDCNKQQLQLEDGTVCTAENIQQLITNLPADAPEIRRDLYKFLADWFNESPYITVHTSGSTGTPKEFSVRKEQMMQSAILTCSFLHLQKGDNALLCMPLQYIAGKMVVVRALVAGLTLILRTPSGHPLADVDTPLRFAAMIPLQVYNTLQVPEEKEHLCRIDILIIGGGAINKELEAEVRTLPNIVYSTYGMTETLSHIALRRLNGPEASSAYTPFPSVQLSLSSEDTLIINAPLVCDETLVTNDIAQLHPDGTFSILGRKDNIINTGGIKVQIESVEETLRSIISATFAITAIPHPGLGEAIVLLVEKTADIEGLSGRIASLLPKYQQPKYIRQVDAIPLTGSGKTDRKACRLLAAKLL
;
A
#
# COMPACT_ATOMS: atom_id res chain seq x y z
N LYS A 1 -39.17 -26.65 14.90
CA LYS A 1 -40.19 -27.69 15.10
C LYS A 1 -41.02 -27.92 13.83
N HIS A 2 -41.52 -26.89 13.17
CA HIS A 2 -42.33 -27.07 11.95
C HIS A 2 -41.56 -27.83 10.84
N ILE A 3 -40.34 -27.46 10.54
CA ILE A 3 -39.49 -28.15 9.55
C ILE A 3 -39.27 -29.62 9.95
N ARG A 4 -38.94 -29.89 11.20
CA ARG A 4 -38.71 -31.27 11.70
C ARG A 4 -39.99 -32.12 11.77
N ALA A 5 -41.15 -31.52 11.72
CA ALA A 5 -42.42 -32.27 11.59
C ALA A 5 -42.62 -32.85 10.17
N HIS A 6 -41.91 -32.32 9.15
CA HIS A 6 -42.06 -32.72 7.75
C HIS A 6 -40.77 -33.38 7.19
N PHE A 7 -39.58 -33.04 7.74
CA PHE A 7 -38.29 -33.51 7.25
C PHE A 7 -37.43 -33.99 8.40
N SER A 8 -36.86 -35.18 8.29
CA SER A 8 -35.90 -35.73 9.23
C SER A 8 -34.53 -35.06 9.14
N ALA A 9 -33.67 -35.29 10.11
CA ALA A 9 -32.30 -34.79 10.08
C ALA A 9 -31.43 -35.41 8.96
N LYS A 10 -31.87 -36.53 8.40
CA LYS A 10 -31.20 -37.20 7.25
C LYS A 10 -31.57 -36.54 5.93
N GLU A 11 -32.72 -35.89 5.84
CA GLU A 11 -33.24 -35.26 4.63
C GLU A 11 -32.82 -33.79 4.56
N ILE A 12 -32.80 -33.09 5.71
CA ILE A 12 -32.40 -31.67 5.77
C ILE A 12 -31.53 -31.41 6.98
N GLU A 13 -30.30 -30.96 6.79
CA GLU A 13 -29.45 -30.40 7.82
C GLU A 13 -29.96 -28.99 8.21
N LEU A 14 -30.14 -28.76 9.50
CA LEU A 14 -30.54 -27.46 10.02
C LEU A 14 -29.45 -26.89 10.91
N ARG A 15 -29.01 -25.70 10.60
CA ARG A 15 -28.17 -24.84 11.45
C ARG A 15 -29.01 -23.65 11.88
N VAL A 16 -28.78 -23.16 13.08
CA VAL A 16 -29.47 -21.96 13.62
C VAL A 16 -28.45 -20.97 14.09
N ASP A 17 -28.78 -19.72 13.95
CA ASP A 17 -27.95 -18.62 14.37
C ASP A 17 -28.66 -17.85 15.50
N ALA A 18 -27.94 -17.61 16.60
CA ALA A 18 -28.43 -16.85 17.73
C ALA A 18 -27.89 -15.42 17.79
N ASN A 19 -26.88 -15.09 16.98
CA ASN A 19 -26.25 -13.76 16.94
C ASN A 19 -25.94 -13.20 18.35
N GLY A 20 -25.46 -14.02 19.26
CA GLY A 20 -25.13 -13.62 20.62
C GLY A 20 -26.32 -13.20 21.49
N ALA A 21 -27.55 -13.60 21.13
CA ALA A 21 -28.77 -13.10 21.80
C ALA A 21 -29.09 -13.76 23.13
N PHE A 22 -28.42 -14.85 23.53
CA PHE A 22 -28.70 -15.49 24.81
C PHE A 22 -27.87 -14.87 25.91
N SER A 23 -28.45 -14.73 27.11
CA SER A 23 -27.65 -14.46 28.30
C SER A 23 -26.87 -15.72 28.71
N PRO A 24 -25.67 -15.60 29.29
CA PRO A 24 -24.90 -16.76 29.77
C PRO A 24 -25.68 -17.66 30.71
N ASP A 25 -26.53 -17.08 31.61
CA ASP A 25 -27.32 -17.81 32.58
C ASP A 25 -28.42 -18.69 31.95
N ASP A 26 -29.03 -18.19 30.86
CA ASP A 26 -30.13 -18.90 30.19
C ASP A 26 -29.66 -19.80 29.03
N ALA A 27 -28.44 -19.56 28.53
CA ALA A 27 -27.96 -20.16 27.28
C ALA A 27 -28.02 -21.68 27.33
N LEU A 28 -27.51 -22.31 28.38
CA LEU A 28 -27.47 -23.76 28.47
C LEU A 28 -28.86 -24.40 28.40
N ASN A 29 -29.85 -23.83 29.11
CA ASN A 29 -31.23 -24.32 29.06
C ASN A 29 -31.83 -24.21 27.64
N LYS A 30 -31.58 -23.09 26.95
CA LYS A 30 -32.04 -22.90 25.57
C LYS A 30 -31.36 -23.90 24.61
N LEU A 31 -30.05 -24.13 24.76
CA LEU A 31 -29.29 -25.08 23.96
C LEU A 31 -29.80 -26.51 24.13
N GLN A 32 -30.09 -26.93 25.38
CA GLN A 32 -30.67 -28.27 25.67
C GLN A 32 -32.03 -28.46 24.97
N ARG A 33 -32.89 -27.44 25.01
CA ARG A 33 -34.21 -27.48 24.33
C ARG A 33 -34.09 -27.46 22.80
N LEU A 34 -33.07 -26.80 22.25
CA LEU A 34 -32.80 -26.78 20.81
C LEU A 34 -32.18 -28.09 20.34
N ALA A 35 -31.41 -28.77 21.16
CA ALA A 35 -30.83 -30.07 20.85
C ALA A 35 -31.90 -31.16 20.59
N GLU A 36 -33.09 -31.02 21.20
CA GLU A 36 -34.23 -31.92 20.94
C GLU A 36 -34.73 -31.88 19.49
N LEU A 37 -34.26 -30.90 18.69
CA LEU A 37 -34.67 -30.72 17.30
C LEU A 37 -33.69 -31.29 16.28
N ASP A 38 -32.73 -32.11 16.68
CA ASP A 38 -31.70 -32.67 15.81
C ASP A 38 -31.02 -31.64 14.92
N LEU A 39 -30.63 -30.50 15.48
CA LEU A 39 -29.89 -29.48 14.77
C LEU A 39 -28.41 -29.90 14.61
N HIS A 40 -27.80 -29.52 13.50
CA HIS A 40 -26.36 -29.74 13.27
C HIS A 40 -25.54 -28.90 14.25
N SER A 41 -25.82 -27.62 14.33
CA SER A 41 -25.08 -26.67 15.18
C SER A 41 -25.90 -25.40 15.45
N ILE A 42 -25.46 -24.64 16.46
CA ILE A 42 -25.90 -23.29 16.72
C ILE A 42 -24.71 -22.32 16.59
N GLU A 43 -24.93 -21.23 15.86
CA GLU A 43 -23.99 -20.16 15.66
C GLU A 43 -24.11 -19.15 16.81
N GLN A 44 -22.98 -18.74 17.38
CA GLN A 44 -22.77 -17.68 18.38
C GLN A 44 -23.90 -17.53 19.41
N PRO A 45 -24.06 -18.49 20.35
CA PRO A 45 -25.20 -18.48 21.28
C PRO A 45 -25.21 -17.30 22.25
N ILE A 46 -24.04 -16.87 22.76
CA ILE A 46 -23.87 -15.71 23.63
C ILE A 46 -23.00 -14.65 22.96
N ARG A 47 -23.07 -13.40 23.45
CA ARG A 47 -22.31 -12.29 22.88
C ARG A 47 -20.80 -12.55 22.92
N ALA A 48 -20.11 -12.19 21.85
CA ALA A 48 -18.65 -12.32 21.72
C ALA A 48 -17.88 -11.59 22.84
N GLY A 49 -16.67 -12.07 23.14
CA GLY A 49 -15.78 -11.56 24.18
C GLY A 49 -15.96 -12.20 25.55
N GLN A 50 -16.83 -13.22 25.69
CA GLN A 50 -17.10 -13.96 26.94
C GLN A 50 -16.52 -15.38 26.87
N TRP A 51 -15.21 -15.49 26.69
CA TRP A 51 -14.53 -16.75 26.40
C TRP A 51 -14.73 -17.83 27.45
N GLU A 52 -14.68 -17.47 28.73
CA GLU A 52 -14.85 -18.43 29.83
C GLU A 52 -16.28 -19.02 29.83
N GLU A 53 -17.29 -18.15 29.65
CA GLU A 53 -18.69 -18.59 29.58
C GLU A 53 -18.95 -19.42 28.29
N MET A 54 -18.37 -19.02 27.17
CA MET A 54 -18.49 -19.76 25.93
C MET A 54 -17.79 -21.15 26.06
N ALA A 55 -16.63 -21.21 26.72
CA ALA A 55 -15.92 -22.47 27.00
C ALA A 55 -16.75 -23.40 27.90
N ARG A 56 -17.42 -22.86 28.92
CA ARG A 56 -18.35 -23.61 29.74
C ARG A 56 -19.49 -24.19 28.90
N LEU A 57 -20.12 -23.35 28.07
CA LEU A 57 -21.22 -23.79 27.20
C LEU A 57 -20.78 -24.87 26.21
N THR A 58 -19.64 -24.73 25.56
CA THR A 58 -19.12 -25.74 24.60
C THR A 58 -18.85 -27.08 25.26
N SER A 59 -18.51 -27.09 26.54
CA SER A 59 -18.25 -28.34 27.30
C SER A 59 -19.52 -29.02 27.84
N GLU A 60 -20.59 -28.25 28.10
CA GLU A 60 -21.79 -28.73 28.77
C GLU A 60 -22.98 -28.98 27.82
N THR A 61 -22.97 -28.36 26.64
CA THR A 61 -24.11 -28.42 25.71
C THR A 61 -24.10 -29.72 24.88
N PRO A 62 -25.29 -30.36 24.66
CA PRO A 62 -25.44 -31.45 23.71
C PRO A 62 -25.53 -30.94 22.24
N LEU A 63 -25.75 -29.66 22.00
CA LEU A 63 -25.84 -29.05 20.67
C LEU A 63 -24.49 -28.42 20.29
N PRO A 64 -23.84 -28.85 19.19
CA PRO A 64 -22.56 -28.30 18.76
C PRO A 64 -22.63 -26.77 18.54
N ILE A 65 -21.62 -26.07 19.02
CA ILE A 65 -21.48 -24.61 18.90
C ILE A 65 -20.50 -24.30 17.75
N ALA A 66 -20.90 -23.34 16.91
CA ALA A 66 -20.08 -22.70 15.88
C ALA A 66 -19.80 -21.24 16.27
N LEU A 67 -18.53 -20.82 16.27
CA LEU A 67 -18.16 -19.44 16.55
C LEU A 67 -18.18 -18.62 15.26
N ASP A 68 -18.72 -17.41 15.29
CA ASP A 68 -18.72 -16.41 14.22
C ASP A 68 -18.17 -15.08 14.72
N GLU A 69 -18.98 -14.26 15.38
CA GLU A 69 -18.57 -12.93 15.86
C GLU A 69 -17.39 -12.96 16.82
N GLU A 70 -17.15 -14.09 17.47
CA GLU A 70 -15.99 -14.29 18.35
C GLU A 70 -14.65 -14.16 17.62
N LEU A 71 -14.64 -14.45 16.31
CA LEU A 71 -13.43 -14.44 15.48
C LEU A 71 -13.09 -13.05 14.95
N ILE A 72 -14.05 -12.11 14.99
CA ILE A 72 -13.89 -10.77 14.43
C ILE A 72 -12.89 -9.96 15.25
N GLY A 73 -11.91 -9.37 14.58
CA GLY A 73 -10.87 -8.55 15.22
C GLY A 73 -9.70 -9.34 15.81
N ILE A 74 -9.70 -10.66 15.72
CA ILE A 74 -8.59 -11.51 16.14
C ILE A 74 -7.62 -11.70 14.97
N ASN A 75 -6.53 -10.92 14.97
CA ASN A 75 -5.67 -10.78 13.78
C ASN A 75 -4.30 -11.47 13.90
N THR A 76 -3.90 -11.95 15.09
CA THR A 76 -2.61 -12.64 15.26
C THR A 76 -2.80 -14.14 15.46
N ILE A 77 -1.86 -14.93 14.96
CA ILE A 77 -1.88 -16.40 15.06
C ILE A 77 -1.94 -16.85 16.53
N GLU A 78 -1.16 -16.21 17.40
CA GLU A 78 -1.12 -16.52 18.82
C GLU A 78 -2.49 -16.35 19.46
N ARG A 79 -3.17 -15.25 19.11
CA ARG A 79 -4.50 -14.95 19.67
C ARG A 79 -5.57 -15.87 19.10
N LYS A 80 -5.48 -16.27 17.81
CA LYS A 80 -6.35 -17.28 17.18
C LYS A 80 -6.20 -18.61 17.88
N LYS A 81 -4.97 -19.04 18.11
CA LYS A 81 -4.65 -20.28 18.82
C LYS A 81 -5.14 -20.26 20.27
N GLU A 82 -4.93 -19.16 20.98
CA GLU A 82 -5.43 -18.97 22.34
C GLU A 82 -6.94 -19.11 22.39
N LEU A 83 -7.69 -18.38 21.55
CA LEU A 83 -9.14 -18.41 21.50
C LEU A 83 -9.66 -19.84 21.30
N LEU A 84 -9.16 -20.54 20.29
CA LEU A 84 -9.60 -21.90 20.00
C LEU A 84 -9.25 -22.87 21.13
N SER A 85 -8.09 -22.73 21.77
CA SER A 85 -7.65 -23.59 22.87
C SER A 85 -8.44 -23.36 24.16
N VAL A 86 -8.90 -22.11 24.39
CA VAL A 86 -9.73 -21.75 25.58
C VAL A 86 -11.16 -22.22 25.38
N ILE A 87 -11.80 -21.81 24.28
CA ILE A 87 -13.23 -22.05 24.03
C ILE A 87 -13.51 -23.49 23.60
N ARG A 88 -12.65 -24.09 22.77
CA ARG A 88 -12.79 -25.44 22.21
C ARG A 88 -14.15 -25.66 21.55
N PRO A 89 -14.55 -24.83 20.58
CA PRO A 89 -15.82 -25.01 19.89
C PRO A 89 -15.79 -26.25 19.01
N GLN A 90 -16.96 -26.74 18.60
CA GLN A 90 -17.04 -27.83 17.66
C GLN A 90 -16.80 -27.33 16.23
N TYR A 91 -17.16 -26.06 15.94
CA TYR A 91 -17.00 -25.46 14.63
C TYR A 91 -16.61 -23.98 14.72
N ILE A 92 -16.00 -23.49 13.64
CA ILE A 92 -15.85 -22.06 13.38
C ILE A 92 -16.42 -21.70 12.01
N ILE A 93 -16.91 -20.48 11.88
CA ILE A 93 -17.50 -19.93 10.65
C ILE A 93 -16.57 -18.86 10.12
N LEU A 94 -16.14 -19.00 8.88
CA LEU A 94 -15.14 -18.13 8.29
C LEU A 94 -15.79 -17.17 7.27
N LYS A 95 -15.75 -15.88 7.58
CA LYS A 95 -16.16 -14.78 6.71
C LYS A 95 -14.90 -14.01 6.29
N PRO A 96 -14.26 -14.32 5.16
CA PRO A 96 -12.95 -13.74 4.80
C PRO A 96 -12.90 -12.23 4.89
N SER A 97 -13.97 -11.55 4.52
CA SER A 97 -14.08 -10.09 4.59
C SER A 97 -13.94 -9.52 6.01
N LEU A 98 -14.21 -10.34 7.05
CA LEU A 98 -14.18 -9.94 8.47
C LEU A 98 -12.98 -10.51 9.23
N HIS A 99 -12.29 -11.50 8.66
CA HIS A 99 -11.25 -12.29 9.35
C HIS A 99 -9.85 -12.10 8.77
N GLY A 100 -9.56 -10.92 8.19
CA GLY A 100 -8.25 -10.61 7.61
C GLY A 100 -8.04 -11.10 6.17
N GLY A 101 -9.13 -11.23 5.41
CA GLY A 101 -9.11 -11.68 4.02
C GLY A 101 -8.90 -13.20 3.89
N ILE A 102 -8.51 -13.63 2.70
CA ILE A 102 -8.20 -15.04 2.42
C ILE A 102 -7.04 -15.54 3.28
N SER A 103 -6.01 -14.72 3.49
CA SER A 103 -4.86 -15.08 4.32
C SER A 103 -5.26 -15.31 5.78
N GLY A 104 -6.01 -14.37 6.36
CA GLY A 104 -6.49 -14.53 7.74
C GLY A 104 -7.45 -15.69 7.92
N GLY A 105 -8.29 -15.97 6.91
CA GLY A 105 -9.14 -17.16 6.87
C GLY A 105 -8.33 -18.47 6.81
N GLN A 106 -7.25 -18.47 6.02
CA GLN A 106 -6.35 -19.61 5.91
C GLN A 106 -5.66 -19.93 7.25
N GLU A 107 -5.20 -18.93 7.97
CA GLU A 107 -4.62 -19.09 9.30
C GLU A 107 -5.63 -19.69 10.31
N TRP A 108 -6.89 -19.27 10.25
CA TRP A 108 -7.95 -19.84 11.07
C TRP A 108 -8.21 -21.32 10.73
N ILE A 109 -8.17 -21.69 9.45
CA ILE A 109 -8.32 -23.09 9.01
C ILE A 109 -7.18 -23.93 9.57
N GLU A 110 -5.93 -23.47 9.40
CA GLU A 110 -4.74 -24.20 9.85
C GLU A 110 -4.78 -24.44 11.37
N GLU A 111 -5.15 -23.45 12.17
CA GLU A 111 -5.27 -23.58 13.62
C GLU A 111 -6.47 -24.45 14.04
N ALA A 112 -7.60 -24.36 13.35
CA ALA A 112 -8.76 -25.20 13.62
C ALA A 112 -8.47 -26.68 13.33
N GLU A 113 -7.84 -26.99 12.21
CA GLU A 113 -7.46 -28.35 11.83
C GLU A 113 -6.46 -28.97 12.81
N GLN A 114 -5.47 -28.20 13.30
CA GLN A 114 -4.53 -28.64 14.34
C GLN A 114 -5.25 -29.03 15.63
N GLN A 115 -6.33 -28.34 15.98
CA GLN A 115 -7.13 -28.58 17.18
C GLN A 115 -8.35 -29.47 16.94
N LYS A 116 -8.51 -30.03 15.72
CA LYS A 116 -9.62 -30.88 15.29
C LYS A 116 -10.99 -30.19 15.41
N ILE A 117 -11.04 -28.90 15.15
CA ILE A 117 -12.25 -28.10 15.11
C ILE A 117 -12.73 -28.05 13.66
N GLY A 118 -14.00 -28.36 13.42
CA GLY A 118 -14.61 -28.25 12.10
C GLY A 118 -14.76 -26.79 11.67
N TRP A 119 -14.84 -26.55 10.37
CA TRP A 119 -15.00 -25.22 9.84
C TRP A 119 -15.76 -25.21 8.53
N TRP A 120 -16.42 -24.10 8.23
CA TRP A 120 -16.95 -23.80 6.90
C TRP A 120 -16.80 -22.33 6.58
N ILE A 121 -16.77 -22.04 5.27
CA ILE A 121 -16.67 -20.68 4.74
C ILE A 121 -18.06 -20.18 4.40
N THR A 122 -18.33 -18.94 4.75
CA THR A 122 -19.54 -18.22 4.34
C THR A 122 -19.16 -16.82 3.85
N SER A 123 -20.03 -16.25 3.03
CA SER A 123 -19.95 -14.84 2.71
C SER A 123 -20.56 -14.01 3.84
N ALA A 124 -20.08 -12.77 4.04
CA ALA A 124 -20.77 -11.77 4.84
C ALA A 124 -21.88 -11.14 3.96
N LEU A 125 -21.78 -9.85 3.61
CA LEU A 125 -22.73 -9.19 2.71
C LEU A 125 -22.01 -8.65 1.45
N GLU A 126 -21.16 -9.48 0.88
CA GLU A 126 -20.41 -9.12 -0.32
C GLU A 126 -21.30 -9.08 -1.56
N SER A 127 -20.96 -8.19 -2.49
CA SER A 127 -21.45 -8.27 -3.87
C SER A 127 -20.96 -9.55 -4.55
N ASN A 128 -21.47 -9.84 -5.74
CA ASN A 128 -21.04 -11.01 -6.50
C ASN A 128 -19.54 -11.01 -6.85
N ILE A 129 -18.85 -9.85 -6.85
CA ILE A 129 -17.38 -9.76 -7.05
C ILE A 129 -16.67 -10.39 -5.85
N GLY A 130 -17.01 -9.99 -4.63
CA GLY A 130 -16.44 -10.56 -3.41
C GLY A 130 -16.81 -12.03 -3.25
N LEU A 131 -18.06 -12.38 -3.52
CA LEU A 131 -18.53 -13.76 -3.52
C LEU A 131 -17.74 -14.64 -4.49
N ASN A 132 -17.43 -14.14 -5.69
CA ASN A 132 -16.63 -14.87 -6.67
C ASN A 132 -15.21 -15.20 -6.15
N ALA A 133 -14.57 -14.26 -5.49
CA ALA A 133 -13.24 -14.47 -4.87
C ALA A 133 -13.31 -15.53 -3.75
N ILE A 134 -14.32 -15.43 -2.87
CA ILE A 134 -14.54 -16.37 -1.77
C ILE A 134 -14.85 -17.77 -2.30
N ALA A 135 -15.70 -17.88 -3.33
CA ALA A 135 -16.05 -19.16 -3.94
C ALA A 135 -14.85 -19.87 -4.59
N GLN A 136 -13.99 -19.12 -5.30
CA GLN A 136 -12.78 -19.67 -5.88
C GLN A 136 -11.81 -20.18 -4.80
N TRP A 137 -11.65 -19.42 -3.72
CA TRP A 137 -10.83 -19.87 -2.58
C TRP A 137 -11.43 -21.09 -1.91
N CYS A 138 -12.74 -21.09 -1.66
CA CYS A 138 -13.46 -22.20 -1.07
C CYS A 138 -13.30 -23.50 -1.89
N ALA A 139 -13.31 -23.38 -3.22
CA ALA A 139 -13.14 -24.53 -4.13
C ALA A 139 -11.72 -25.15 -4.09
N THR A 140 -10.74 -24.51 -3.44
CA THR A 140 -9.39 -25.07 -3.25
C THR A 140 -9.33 -26.08 -2.11
N PHE A 141 -10.38 -26.20 -1.29
CA PHE A 141 -10.44 -27.09 -0.15
C PHE A 141 -11.30 -28.33 -0.44
N ASN A 142 -10.91 -29.43 0.15
CA ASN A 142 -11.72 -30.65 0.14
C ASN A 142 -12.52 -30.75 1.46
N ASN A 143 -13.39 -29.77 1.72
CA ASN A 143 -14.23 -29.75 2.92
C ASN A 143 -15.62 -30.34 2.60
N PRO A 144 -16.05 -31.42 3.28
CA PRO A 144 -17.33 -32.07 3.02
C PRO A 144 -18.54 -31.27 3.53
N LEU A 145 -18.33 -30.28 4.38
CA LEU A 145 -19.43 -29.47 4.94
C LEU A 145 -19.98 -28.51 3.91
N PRO A 146 -21.31 -28.29 3.87
CA PRO A 146 -21.92 -27.27 3.04
C PRO A 146 -21.38 -25.86 3.38
N GLN A 147 -21.05 -25.10 2.34
CA GLN A 147 -20.49 -23.75 2.45
C GLN A 147 -21.59 -22.69 2.23
N GLY A 148 -21.48 -21.55 2.92
CA GLY A 148 -22.54 -20.52 2.91
C GLY A 148 -22.28 -19.40 1.89
N LEU A 149 -22.44 -19.65 0.58
CA LEU A 149 -22.05 -18.71 -0.48
C LEU A 149 -23.24 -18.07 -1.22
N GLY A 150 -24.36 -17.85 -0.52
CA GLY A 150 -25.62 -17.41 -1.14
C GLY A 150 -25.87 -15.90 -1.21
N THR A 151 -25.06 -15.05 -0.58
CA THR A 151 -25.37 -13.62 -0.40
C THR A 151 -25.31 -12.78 -1.68
N GLY A 152 -24.62 -13.24 -2.72
CA GLY A 152 -24.54 -12.52 -4.00
C GLY A 152 -25.89 -12.25 -4.68
N ALA A 153 -26.96 -12.96 -4.31
CA ALA A 153 -28.31 -12.71 -4.80
C ALA A 153 -29.03 -11.55 -4.11
N LEU A 154 -28.45 -10.97 -3.05
CA LEU A 154 -29.06 -9.88 -2.29
C LEU A 154 -28.96 -8.52 -3.00
N PHE A 155 -28.05 -8.37 -3.95
CA PHE A 155 -27.78 -7.12 -4.65
C PHE A 155 -28.42 -7.12 -6.04
N THR A 156 -29.04 -6.00 -6.41
CA THR A 156 -29.70 -5.80 -7.72
C THR A 156 -28.76 -5.20 -8.77
N ASP A 157 -27.62 -4.64 -8.34
CA ASP A 157 -26.59 -4.00 -9.13
C ASP A 157 -25.31 -4.84 -9.27
N ASN A 158 -25.48 -6.16 -9.21
CA ASN A 158 -24.39 -7.10 -9.42
C ASN A 158 -23.81 -6.98 -10.84
N VAL A 159 -22.48 -7.14 -10.92
CA VAL A 159 -21.75 -7.18 -12.19
C VAL A 159 -21.91 -8.56 -12.83
N GLU A 160 -21.94 -8.63 -14.16
CA GLU A 160 -21.97 -9.91 -14.86
C GLU A 160 -20.66 -10.68 -14.63
N MET A 161 -20.75 -11.88 -14.05
CA MET A 161 -19.62 -12.68 -13.60
C MET A 161 -19.80 -14.14 -14.01
N PRO A 162 -18.72 -14.93 -14.17
CA PRO A 162 -18.81 -16.37 -14.46
C PRO A 162 -19.55 -17.19 -13.41
N LEU A 163 -19.64 -16.67 -12.18
CA LEU A 163 -20.39 -17.30 -11.09
C LEU A 163 -21.80 -16.74 -11.03
N SER A 164 -22.79 -17.61 -11.03
CA SER A 164 -24.19 -17.25 -10.90
C SER A 164 -24.91 -18.20 -9.94
N ILE A 165 -25.87 -17.67 -9.19
CA ILE A 165 -26.74 -18.46 -8.33
C ILE A 165 -27.96 -18.89 -9.16
N ARG A 166 -28.16 -20.22 -9.27
CA ARG A 166 -29.31 -20.81 -9.96
C ARG A 166 -29.88 -21.94 -9.09
N GLN A 167 -31.16 -21.84 -8.73
CA GLN A 167 -31.84 -22.89 -7.94
C GLN A 167 -31.03 -23.33 -6.70
N ASP A 168 -30.68 -22.38 -5.84
CA ASP A 168 -29.97 -22.58 -4.57
C ASP A 168 -28.54 -23.16 -4.67
N CYS A 169 -28.00 -23.24 -5.90
CA CYS A 169 -26.63 -23.64 -6.16
C CYS A 169 -25.83 -22.51 -6.81
N LEU A 170 -24.54 -22.45 -6.46
CA LEU A 170 -23.58 -21.57 -7.12
C LEU A 170 -22.98 -22.29 -8.31
N TRP A 171 -23.19 -21.73 -9.51
CA TRP A 171 -22.72 -22.29 -10.78
C TRP A 171 -21.58 -21.48 -11.33
N TYR A 172 -20.54 -22.15 -11.82
CA TYR A 172 -19.46 -21.55 -12.59
C TYR A 172 -19.66 -21.85 -14.08
N ASP A 173 -19.82 -20.81 -14.91
CA ASP A 173 -19.95 -20.93 -16.36
C ASP A 173 -18.69 -20.38 -17.05
N PRO A 174 -17.73 -21.24 -17.46
CA PRO A 174 -16.48 -20.79 -18.07
C PRO A 174 -16.67 -20.17 -19.46
N LYS A 175 -17.88 -20.27 -20.05
CA LYS A 175 -18.18 -19.69 -21.37
C LYS A 175 -18.75 -18.27 -21.27
N SER A 176 -19.18 -17.83 -20.09
CA SER A 176 -19.52 -16.42 -19.87
C SER A 176 -18.23 -15.62 -19.76
N ASN A 177 -17.64 -15.28 -20.91
CA ASN A 177 -16.44 -14.43 -21.03
C ASN A 177 -16.75 -12.94 -20.73
N SER A 178 -17.75 -12.66 -19.95
CA SER A 178 -18.07 -11.30 -19.57
C SER A 178 -17.42 -10.94 -18.23
N PHE A 179 -16.13 -10.66 -18.24
CA PHE A 179 -15.72 -9.47 -17.52
C PHE A 179 -16.50 -8.30 -18.14
N PRO A 180 -17.06 -7.37 -17.34
CA PRO A 180 -17.74 -6.22 -17.89
C PRO A 180 -16.80 -5.57 -18.89
N SER A 181 -17.12 -5.71 -20.18
CA SER A 181 -16.43 -4.97 -21.21
C SER A 181 -16.69 -3.50 -20.90
N ARG A 182 -15.65 -2.68 -20.91
CA ARG A 182 -15.74 -1.24 -20.67
C ARG A 182 -16.68 -0.50 -21.65
N GLU A 183 -17.40 -1.20 -22.52
CA GLU A 183 -18.34 -0.63 -23.49
C GLU A 183 -19.56 0.07 -22.86
N GLY A 184 -19.89 -0.25 -21.61
CA GLY A 184 -20.97 0.46 -20.89
C GLY A 184 -20.61 1.85 -20.37
N ALA A 185 -19.34 2.26 -20.44
CA ALA A 185 -18.85 3.54 -19.90
C ALA A 185 -18.18 4.44 -20.94
N GLY A 186 -18.39 4.25 -22.24
CA GLY A 186 -17.97 5.16 -23.31
C GLY A 186 -16.45 5.25 -23.56
N GLY A 187 -15.67 4.23 -23.21
CA GLY A 187 -14.23 4.20 -23.40
C GLY A 187 -13.78 3.28 -24.53
N VAL A 188 -12.90 3.78 -25.39
CA VAL A 188 -12.25 3.05 -26.47
C VAL A 188 -11.38 1.91 -25.93
N LEU A 189 -11.61 0.68 -26.39
CA LEU A 189 -10.77 -0.48 -26.09
C LEU A 189 -9.37 -0.30 -26.67
N ILE A 190 -8.36 -0.17 -25.80
CA ILE A 190 -6.98 -0.45 -26.20
C ILE A 190 -6.79 -1.96 -26.00
N PRO A 191 -6.36 -2.73 -27.01
CA PRO A 191 -6.12 -4.15 -26.85
C PRO A 191 -5.03 -4.37 -25.80
N VAL A 192 -5.39 -4.96 -24.67
CA VAL A 192 -4.39 -5.57 -23.78
C VAL A 192 -3.92 -6.83 -24.51
N PRO A 193 -2.60 -7.02 -24.73
CA PRO A 193 -2.11 -8.24 -25.35
C PRO A 193 -2.62 -9.45 -24.57
N GLU A 194 -3.27 -10.38 -25.28
CA GLU A 194 -3.74 -11.63 -24.69
C GLU A 194 -2.57 -12.35 -24.01
N ARG A 195 -2.61 -12.47 -22.70
CA ARG A 195 -1.70 -13.36 -21.98
C ARG A 195 -2.09 -14.81 -22.29
N LYS A 196 -1.18 -15.54 -22.89
CA LYS A 196 -1.32 -16.98 -23.09
C LYS A 196 -1.12 -17.81 -21.83
N ASP A 197 -0.67 -17.23 -20.72
CA ASP A 197 -0.35 -17.93 -19.48
C ASP A 197 -1.03 -17.25 -18.27
N ASN A 198 -2.03 -17.92 -17.72
CA ASN A 198 -2.69 -17.58 -16.44
C ASN A 198 -1.86 -18.03 -15.21
N THR A 199 -0.55 -18.01 -15.31
CA THR A 199 0.31 -18.36 -14.18
C THR A 199 0.35 -17.21 -13.19
N PRO A 200 0.06 -17.41 -11.89
CA PRO A 200 0.28 -16.40 -10.85
C PRO A 200 1.74 -15.96 -10.88
N LEU A 201 1.98 -14.66 -10.77
CA LEU A 201 3.31 -14.03 -10.89
C LEU A 201 4.38 -14.66 -9.95
N ILE A 202 3.95 -15.30 -8.86
CA ILE A 202 4.76 -16.19 -8.02
C ILE A 202 3.80 -17.21 -7.40
N PRO A 203 3.99 -18.54 -7.58
CA PRO A 203 3.21 -19.56 -6.89
C PRO A 203 3.25 -19.40 -5.38
N SER A 204 2.18 -19.72 -4.67
CA SER A 204 2.05 -19.48 -3.22
C SER A 204 3.14 -20.18 -2.39
N GLN A 205 3.64 -21.33 -2.84
CA GLN A 205 4.76 -22.03 -2.22
C GLN A 205 6.11 -21.35 -2.46
N GLU A 206 6.36 -20.85 -3.68
CA GLU A 206 7.57 -20.06 -3.97
C GLU A 206 7.54 -18.71 -3.24
N ARG A 207 6.37 -18.10 -3.06
CA ARG A 207 6.18 -16.88 -2.26
C ARG A 207 6.55 -17.08 -0.80
N LYS A 208 6.08 -18.17 -0.17
CA LYS A 208 6.49 -18.54 1.20
C LYS A 208 7.99 -18.83 1.27
N GLN A 209 8.55 -19.47 0.28
CA GLN A 209 9.98 -19.84 0.24
C GLN A 209 10.89 -18.62 -0.01
N LEU A 210 10.46 -17.65 -0.81
CA LEU A 210 11.17 -16.37 -1.03
C LEU A 210 11.15 -15.47 0.22
N LEU A 211 10.08 -15.50 1.01
CA LEU A 211 9.94 -14.73 2.24
C LEU A 211 10.72 -15.29 3.41
N THR A 212 11.04 -16.60 3.40
CA THR A 212 11.72 -17.27 4.51
C THR A 212 13.22 -17.44 4.32
N ASP A 213 13.76 -17.21 3.11
CA ASP A 213 15.14 -17.57 2.83
C ASP A 213 15.82 -16.59 1.86
N CYS A 214 16.24 -15.43 2.42
CA CYS A 214 17.02 -14.44 1.65
C CYS A 214 18.27 -15.06 1.01
N ASN A 215 18.82 -16.12 1.59
CA ASN A 215 20.03 -16.78 1.12
C ASN A 215 19.84 -17.56 -0.19
N LYS A 216 18.60 -17.84 -0.59
CA LYS A 216 18.29 -18.47 -1.89
C LYS A 216 18.03 -17.49 -3.01
N GLN A 217 17.97 -16.20 -2.72
CA GLN A 217 17.78 -15.19 -3.74
C GLN A 217 19.08 -14.94 -4.50
N GLN A 218 18.93 -14.50 -5.73
CA GLN A 218 20.06 -14.11 -6.59
C GLN A 218 19.74 -12.80 -7.30
N LEU A 219 20.76 -11.97 -7.50
CA LEU A 219 20.66 -10.73 -8.27
C LEU A 219 21.51 -10.85 -9.54
N GLN A 220 20.91 -10.61 -10.68
CA GLN A 220 21.62 -10.54 -11.96
C GLN A 220 21.93 -9.08 -12.30
N LEU A 221 23.15 -8.81 -12.76
CA LEU A 221 23.58 -7.50 -13.24
C LEU A 221 23.68 -7.50 -14.78
N GLU A 222 23.68 -6.30 -15.37
CA GLU A 222 23.75 -6.08 -16.83
C GLU A 222 24.99 -6.71 -17.51
N ASP A 223 26.11 -6.83 -16.79
CA ASP A 223 27.34 -7.45 -17.28
C ASP A 223 27.36 -9.00 -17.15
N GLY A 224 26.24 -9.60 -16.79
CA GLY A 224 26.11 -11.05 -16.60
C GLY A 224 26.54 -11.54 -15.21
N THR A 225 27.05 -10.67 -14.32
CA THR A 225 27.39 -11.05 -12.96
C THR A 225 26.14 -11.49 -12.20
N VAL A 226 26.19 -12.66 -11.57
CA VAL A 226 25.15 -13.15 -10.67
C VAL A 226 25.66 -13.10 -9.24
N CYS A 227 25.00 -12.33 -8.38
CA CYS A 227 25.32 -12.20 -6.97
C CYS A 227 24.43 -13.13 -6.14
N THR A 228 25.03 -13.96 -5.29
CA THR A 228 24.36 -14.91 -4.40
C THR A 228 24.98 -14.85 -3.00
N ALA A 229 24.34 -15.46 -2.01
CA ALA A 229 24.89 -15.61 -0.67
C ALA A 229 26.25 -16.31 -0.67
N GLU A 230 26.45 -17.26 -1.57
CA GLU A 230 27.68 -18.08 -1.64
C GLU A 230 28.88 -17.31 -2.20
N ASN A 231 28.64 -16.38 -3.17
CA ASN A 231 29.74 -15.72 -3.89
C ASN A 231 29.97 -14.26 -3.52
N ILE A 232 29.07 -13.63 -2.76
CA ILE A 232 29.12 -12.17 -2.50
C ILE A 232 30.43 -11.74 -1.84
N GLN A 233 30.99 -12.52 -0.91
CA GLN A 233 32.26 -12.20 -0.25
C GLN A 233 33.43 -12.26 -1.21
N GLN A 234 33.43 -13.22 -2.14
CA GLN A 234 34.43 -13.32 -3.19
C GLN A 234 34.33 -12.14 -4.17
N LEU A 235 33.11 -11.74 -4.54
CA LEU A 235 32.87 -10.57 -5.40
C LEU A 235 33.38 -9.28 -4.75
N ILE A 236 33.20 -9.11 -3.45
CA ILE A 236 33.74 -7.98 -2.68
C ILE A 236 35.29 -7.99 -2.69
N THR A 237 35.88 -9.15 -2.42
CA THR A 237 37.34 -9.30 -2.34
C THR A 237 38.01 -9.04 -3.69
N ASN A 238 37.39 -9.49 -4.78
CA ASN A 238 37.92 -9.36 -6.14
C ASN A 238 37.54 -8.03 -6.83
N LEU A 239 36.84 -7.14 -6.13
CA LEU A 239 36.38 -5.90 -6.73
C LEU A 239 37.61 -4.96 -7.00
N PRO A 240 37.80 -4.48 -8.24
CA PRO A 240 38.88 -3.56 -8.59
C PRO A 240 38.83 -2.29 -7.74
N ALA A 241 40.02 -1.74 -7.45
CA ALA A 241 40.13 -0.53 -6.62
C ALA A 241 39.46 0.70 -7.27
N ASP A 242 39.37 0.73 -8.59
CA ASP A 242 38.74 1.76 -9.43
C ASP A 242 37.28 1.45 -9.77
N ALA A 243 36.68 0.38 -9.23
CA ALA A 243 35.29 0.05 -9.45
C ALA A 243 34.36 1.21 -9.04
N PRO A 244 33.25 1.44 -9.76
CA PRO A 244 32.28 2.48 -9.42
C PRO A 244 31.77 2.33 -7.97
N GLU A 245 31.59 3.45 -7.27
CA GLU A 245 31.12 3.47 -5.88
C GLU A 245 29.77 2.74 -5.72
N ILE A 246 28.85 2.94 -6.65
CA ILE A 246 27.54 2.27 -6.63
C ILE A 246 27.66 0.73 -6.62
N ARG A 247 28.69 0.16 -7.25
CA ARG A 247 28.93 -1.30 -7.25
C ARG A 247 29.46 -1.76 -5.90
N ARG A 248 30.36 -0.98 -5.25
CA ARG A 248 30.85 -1.25 -3.89
C ARG A 248 29.70 -1.23 -2.89
N ASP A 249 28.87 -0.20 -2.97
CA ASP A 249 27.69 -0.03 -2.12
C ASP A 249 26.69 -1.16 -2.32
N LEU A 250 26.48 -1.58 -3.58
CA LEU A 250 25.60 -2.71 -3.89
C LEU A 250 26.10 -4.01 -3.25
N TYR A 251 27.38 -4.33 -3.42
CA TYR A 251 27.94 -5.56 -2.87
C TYR A 251 27.92 -5.55 -1.33
N LYS A 252 28.20 -4.40 -0.70
CA LYS A 252 28.05 -4.22 0.74
C LYS A 252 26.60 -4.45 1.19
N PHE A 253 25.64 -3.86 0.51
CA PHE A 253 24.23 -4.07 0.80
C PHE A 253 23.83 -5.54 0.62
N LEU A 254 24.29 -6.23 -0.43
CA LEU A 254 24.00 -7.64 -0.67
C LEU A 254 24.63 -8.55 0.41
N ALA A 255 25.83 -8.21 0.91
CA ALA A 255 26.43 -8.93 2.03
C ALA A 255 25.58 -8.82 3.31
N ASP A 256 25.02 -7.63 3.57
CA ASP A 256 24.09 -7.41 4.68
C ASP A 256 22.73 -8.10 4.40
N TRP A 257 22.31 -8.16 3.16
CA TRP A 257 21.05 -8.82 2.77
C TRP A 257 21.11 -10.33 2.93
N PHE A 258 22.21 -10.95 2.54
CA PHE A 258 22.41 -12.39 2.58
C PHE A 258 22.89 -12.93 3.95
N ASN A 259 23.20 -12.06 4.91
CA ASN A 259 23.59 -12.52 6.25
C ASN A 259 22.38 -13.06 7.04
N GLU A 260 22.64 -13.71 8.17
CA GLU A 260 21.63 -14.35 9.02
C GLU A 260 20.74 -13.36 9.80
N SER A 261 21.11 -12.06 9.86
CA SER A 261 20.30 -11.05 10.54
C SER A 261 18.95 -10.88 9.84
N PRO A 262 17.82 -10.92 10.53
CA PRO A 262 16.52 -10.61 9.94
C PRO A 262 16.31 -9.10 9.67
N TYR A 263 17.29 -8.27 10.02
CA TYR A 263 17.20 -6.81 9.95
C TYR A 263 18.23 -6.21 8.99
N ILE A 264 17.85 -5.06 8.40
CA ILE A 264 18.72 -4.16 7.62
C ILE A 264 18.70 -2.78 8.27
N THR A 265 19.86 -2.16 8.39
CA THR A 265 19.97 -0.76 8.82
C THR A 265 19.65 0.19 7.67
N VAL A 266 18.79 1.16 7.92
CA VAL A 266 18.41 2.21 6.98
C VAL A 266 18.54 3.58 7.63
N HIS A 267 18.73 4.62 6.81
CA HIS A 267 18.86 6.00 7.27
C HIS A 267 17.67 6.82 6.76
N THR A 268 17.10 7.66 7.62
CA THR A 268 16.14 8.67 7.15
C THR A 268 16.86 9.78 6.43
N SER A 269 16.29 10.28 5.33
CA SER A 269 16.80 11.47 4.63
C SER A 269 16.64 12.78 5.40
N GLY A 270 16.09 12.72 6.63
CA GLY A 270 15.97 13.80 7.62
C GLY A 270 15.48 15.13 7.08
N SER A 271 14.16 15.37 7.07
CA SER A 271 13.61 16.73 6.89
C SER A 271 13.91 17.65 8.10
N THR A 272 14.48 17.12 9.18
CA THR A 272 14.62 17.83 10.48
C THR A 272 16.03 17.84 11.06
N GLY A 273 17.07 17.37 10.34
CA GLY A 273 18.45 17.38 10.89
C GLY A 273 19.27 16.14 10.58
N THR A 274 20.11 15.68 11.53
CA THR A 274 20.97 14.50 11.39
C THR A 274 20.17 13.26 10.99
N PRO A 275 20.63 12.48 9.98
CA PRO A 275 20.00 11.22 9.60
C PRO A 275 19.87 10.30 10.83
N LYS A 276 18.70 9.75 11.06
CA LYS A 276 18.49 8.75 12.12
C LYS A 276 18.64 7.37 11.51
N GLU A 277 19.42 6.53 12.18
CA GLU A 277 19.51 5.11 11.86
C GLU A 277 18.36 4.37 12.53
N PHE A 278 17.76 3.44 11.81
CA PHE A 278 16.82 2.47 12.35
C PHE A 278 16.90 1.15 11.61
N SER A 279 16.49 0.10 12.27
CA SER A 279 16.51 -1.25 11.71
C SER A 279 15.13 -1.62 11.19
N VAL A 280 15.08 -2.18 9.98
CA VAL A 280 13.86 -2.67 9.34
C VAL A 280 13.97 -4.17 9.07
N ARG A 281 12.86 -4.89 9.12
CA ARG A 281 12.85 -6.32 8.84
C ARG A 281 13.00 -6.59 7.34
N LYS A 282 13.89 -7.52 6.97
CA LYS A 282 14.05 -7.98 5.57
C LYS A 282 12.72 -8.49 5.00
N GLU A 283 11.94 -9.21 5.80
CA GLU A 283 10.61 -9.69 5.43
C GLU A 283 9.68 -8.56 5.00
N GLN A 284 9.59 -7.48 5.78
CA GLN A 284 8.77 -6.31 5.43
C GLN A 284 9.26 -5.63 4.14
N MET A 285 10.57 -5.54 3.92
CA MET A 285 11.14 -5.04 2.66
C MET A 285 10.74 -5.92 1.48
N MET A 286 10.76 -7.24 1.64
CA MET A 286 10.31 -8.18 0.61
C MET A 286 8.81 -8.01 0.32
N GLN A 287 7.97 -7.89 1.35
CA GLN A 287 6.53 -7.65 1.17
C GLN A 287 6.26 -6.34 0.41
N SER A 288 6.95 -5.25 0.76
CA SER A 288 6.86 -3.99 0.03
C SER A 288 7.28 -4.13 -1.44
N ALA A 289 8.34 -4.90 -1.71
CA ALA A 289 8.79 -5.18 -3.07
C ALA A 289 7.76 -6.01 -3.86
N ILE A 290 7.17 -7.04 -3.24
CA ILE A 290 6.12 -7.87 -3.85
C ILE A 290 4.91 -7.02 -4.23
N LEU A 291 4.44 -6.14 -3.34
CA LEU A 291 3.32 -5.25 -3.61
C LEU A 291 3.58 -4.39 -4.85
N THR A 292 4.77 -3.77 -4.93
CA THR A 292 5.15 -2.95 -6.07
C THR A 292 5.26 -3.78 -7.35
N CYS A 293 5.99 -4.89 -7.32
CA CYS A 293 6.22 -5.74 -8.49
C CYS A 293 4.92 -6.33 -9.03
N SER A 294 4.01 -6.75 -8.14
CA SER A 294 2.68 -7.24 -8.51
C SER A 294 1.82 -6.16 -9.15
N PHE A 295 1.80 -4.95 -8.57
CA PHE A 295 1.02 -3.83 -9.12
C PHE A 295 1.53 -3.40 -10.50
N LEU A 296 2.85 -3.33 -10.68
CA LEU A 296 3.49 -2.91 -11.93
C LEU A 296 3.70 -4.06 -12.92
N HIS A 297 3.31 -5.29 -12.57
CA HIS A 297 3.49 -6.49 -13.38
C HIS A 297 4.93 -6.72 -13.85
N LEU A 298 5.90 -6.52 -12.95
CA LEU A 298 7.31 -6.77 -13.22
C LEU A 298 7.59 -8.27 -13.20
N GLN A 299 8.41 -8.76 -14.14
CA GLN A 299 8.66 -10.18 -14.37
C GLN A 299 10.15 -10.50 -14.32
N LYS A 300 10.47 -11.79 -14.11
CA LYS A 300 11.84 -12.27 -14.16
C LYS A 300 12.48 -11.98 -15.52
N GLY A 301 13.67 -11.40 -15.49
CA GLY A 301 14.42 -11.00 -16.67
C GLY A 301 14.13 -9.58 -17.15
N ASP A 302 13.13 -8.88 -16.60
CA ASP A 302 12.93 -7.46 -16.88
C ASP A 302 14.14 -6.64 -16.43
N ASN A 303 14.53 -5.62 -17.23
CA ASN A 303 15.61 -4.71 -16.88
C ASN A 303 15.13 -3.60 -15.96
N ALA A 304 15.82 -3.37 -14.84
CA ALA A 304 15.52 -2.34 -13.86
C ALA A 304 16.73 -1.42 -13.63
N LEU A 305 16.52 -0.10 -13.62
CA LEU A 305 17.58 0.88 -13.39
C LEU A 305 17.77 1.17 -11.89
N LEU A 306 19.00 1.04 -11.40
CA LEU A 306 19.44 1.57 -10.12
C LEU A 306 20.31 2.81 -10.35
N CYS A 307 19.75 3.98 -10.07
CA CYS A 307 20.43 5.29 -10.20
C CYS A 307 20.30 6.16 -8.93
N MET A 308 19.94 5.53 -7.80
CA MET A 308 19.80 6.18 -6.50
C MET A 308 20.80 5.64 -5.49
N PRO A 309 21.29 6.48 -4.54
CA PRO A 309 22.24 6.05 -3.53
C PRO A 309 21.65 4.95 -2.62
N LEU A 310 22.44 3.90 -2.37
CA LEU A 310 22.07 2.78 -1.51
C LEU A 310 22.13 3.10 0.00
N GLN A 311 22.64 4.26 0.39
CA GLN A 311 22.50 4.73 1.77
C GLN A 311 21.04 5.01 2.16
N TYR A 312 20.18 5.37 1.20
CA TYR A 312 18.77 5.64 1.42
C TYR A 312 17.88 4.44 1.07
N ILE A 313 16.73 4.37 1.72
CA ILE A 313 15.77 3.27 1.53
C ILE A 313 15.32 3.13 0.07
N ALA A 314 15.19 4.23 -0.67
CA ALA A 314 14.74 4.21 -2.07
C ALA A 314 15.66 3.38 -2.97
N GLY A 315 16.99 3.56 -2.88
CA GLY A 315 17.96 2.76 -3.63
C GLY A 315 17.94 1.29 -3.20
N LYS A 316 17.90 1.03 -1.88
CA LYS A 316 17.80 -0.34 -1.35
C LYS A 316 16.56 -1.07 -1.88
N MET A 317 15.41 -0.39 -1.93
CA MET A 317 14.16 -1.00 -2.41
C MET A 317 14.15 -1.32 -3.91
N VAL A 318 14.94 -0.63 -4.74
CA VAL A 318 15.14 -1.05 -6.15
C VAL A 318 15.84 -2.41 -6.19
N VAL A 319 16.90 -2.59 -5.38
CA VAL A 319 17.62 -3.87 -5.30
C VAL A 319 16.73 -4.99 -4.76
N VAL A 320 15.93 -4.71 -3.71
CA VAL A 320 15.02 -5.73 -3.15
C VAL A 320 13.94 -6.13 -4.15
N ARG A 321 13.42 -5.18 -4.96
CA ARG A 321 12.50 -5.52 -6.08
C ARG A 321 13.17 -6.41 -7.10
N ALA A 322 14.44 -6.13 -7.45
CA ALA A 322 15.18 -6.95 -8.39
C ALA A 322 15.43 -8.37 -7.85
N LEU A 323 15.76 -8.52 -6.57
CA LEU A 323 15.92 -9.82 -5.90
C LEU A 323 14.61 -10.62 -5.88
N VAL A 324 13.52 -9.97 -5.51
CA VAL A 324 12.20 -10.64 -5.33
C VAL A 324 11.57 -11.03 -6.67
N ALA A 325 11.65 -10.16 -7.68
CA ALA A 325 11.04 -10.42 -8.98
C ALA A 325 12.02 -11.05 -10.01
N GLY A 326 13.30 -11.22 -9.64
CA GLY A 326 14.32 -11.76 -10.54
C GLY A 326 14.66 -10.83 -11.69
N LEU A 327 14.69 -9.50 -11.45
CA LEU A 327 15.01 -8.51 -12.46
C LEU A 327 16.52 -8.46 -12.72
N THR A 328 16.90 -8.07 -13.94
CA THR A 328 18.29 -7.72 -14.26
C THR A 328 18.54 -6.26 -13.89
N LEU A 329 19.50 -6.01 -13.02
CA LEU A 329 19.79 -4.67 -12.49
C LEU A 329 20.85 -3.96 -13.34
N ILE A 330 20.48 -2.79 -13.85
CA ILE A 330 21.36 -1.89 -14.61
C ILE A 330 21.84 -0.81 -13.64
N LEU A 331 23.16 -0.73 -13.45
CA LEU A 331 23.79 0.15 -12.47
C LEU A 331 24.23 1.46 -13.11
N ARG A 332 23.80 2.58 -12.56
CA ARG A 332 24.31 3.91 -12.90
C ARG A 332 24.67 4.67 -11.62
N THR A 333 25.82 5.32 -11.65
CA THR A 333 26.24 6.17 -10.54
C THR A 333 25.19 7.24 -10.27
N PRO A 334 24.76 7.42 -9.02
CA PRO A 334 23.77 8.44 -8.68
C PRO A 334 24.21 9.82 -9.14
N SER A 335 23.43 10.44 -10.00
CA SER A 335 23.68 11.78 -10.55
C SER A 335 22.38 12.49 -10.88
N GLY A 336 22.46 13.75 -11.29
CA GLY A 336 21.30 14.49 -11.81
C GLY A 336 20.89 14.02 -13.23
N HIS A 337 21.74 13.27 -13.93
CA HIS A 337 21.57 12.81 -15.31
C HIS A 337 21.78 11.28 -15.40
N PRO A 338 20.87 10.48 -14.84
CA PRO A 338 21.09 9.04 -14.72
C PRO A 338 20.89 8.26 -16.03
N LEU A 339 20.36 8.89 -17.07
CA LEU A 339 20.08 8.26 -18.35
C LEU A 339 21.10 8.63 -19.46
N ALA A 340 22.16 9.39 -19.15
CA ALA A 340 23.15 9.82 -20.13
C ALA A 340 23.78 8.65 -20.92
N ASP A 341 24.05 7.53 -20.23
CA ASP A 341 24.74 6.36 -20.81
C ASP A 341 23.87 5.09 -20.79
N VAL A 342 22.53 5.22 -20.97
CA VAL A 342 21.61 4.07 -20.92
C VAL A 342 21.05 3.76 -22.31
N ASP A 343 21.69 2.86 -23.02
CA ASP A 343 21.23 2.39 -24.35
C ASP A 343 20.28 1.18 -24.27
N THR A 344 20.28 0.47 -23.14
CA THR A 344 19.47 -0.73 -22.94
C THR A 344 18.02 -0.37 -22.66
N PRO A 345 17.04 -1.00 -23.35
CA PRO A 345 15.63 -0.81 -23.00
C PRO A 345 15.36 -1.19 -21.55
N LEU A 346 14.65 -0.31 -20.84
CA LEU A 346 14.31 -0.50 -19.44
C LEU A 346 12.82 -0.83 -19.30
N ARG A 347 12.53 -1.93 -18.61
CA ARG A 347 11.16 -2.22 -18.18
C ARG A 347 10.74 -1.33 -17.02
N PHE A 348 11.67 -1.05 -16.09
CA PHE A 348 11.37 -0.33 -14.87
C PHE A 348 12.47 0.64 -14.46
N ALA A 349 12.08 1.84 -14.07
CA ALA A 349 12.97 2.80 -13.40
C ALA A 349 12.26 3.51 -12.25
N ALA A 350 13.04 3.82 -11.20
CA ALA A 350 12.62 4.67 -10.10
C ALA A 350 13.54 5.89 -10.04
N MET A 351 12.99 7.10 -10.12
CA MET A 351 13.73 8.36 -10.17
C MET A 351 13.13 9.39 -9.21
N ILE A 352 13.93 10.37 -8.80
CA ILE A 352 13.43 11.55 -8.08
C ILE A 352 13.00 12.65 -9.06
N PRO A 353 12.11 13.58 -8.66
CA PRO A 353 11.63 14.66 -9.54
C PRO A 353 12.75 15.47 -10.21
N LEU A 354 13.85 15.74 -9.47
CA LEU A 354 14.99 16.48 -10.01
C LEU A 354 15.70 15.74 -11.17
N GLN A 355 15.87 14.42 -11.04
CA GLN A 355 16.46 13.60 -12.11
C GLN A 355 15.58 13.62 -13.36
N VAL A 356 14.27 13.46 -13.19
CA VAL A 356 13.32 13.51 -14.32
C VAL A 356 13.33 14.90 -14.98
N TYR A 357 13.31 15.96 -14.17
CA TYR A 357 13.40 17.34 -14.68
C TYR A 357 14.67 17.54 -15.52
N ASN A 358 15.84 17.19 -14.99
CA ASN A 358 17.11 17.37 -15.70
C ASN A 358 17.15 16.55 -17.01
N THR A 359 16.71 15.30 -16.94
CA THR A 359 16.63 14.41 -18.10
C THR A 359 15.74 15.00 -19.23
N LEU A 360 14.62 15.61 -18.87
CA LEU A 360 13.74 16.25 -19.86
C LEU A 360 14.36 17.47 -20.56
N GLN A 361 15.36 18.11 -19.95
CA GLN A 361 16.07 19.25 -20.54
C GLN A 361 17.14 18.83 -21.58
N VAL A 362 17.53 17.53 -21.63
CA VAL A 362 18.53 17.01 -22.54
C VAL A 362 17.86 16.09 -23.58
N PRO A 363 17.85 16.45 -24.89
CA PRO A 363 17.10 15.71 -25.91
C PRO A 363 17.42 14.22 -25.98
N GLU A 364 18.70 13.84 -25.88
CA GLU A 364 19.16 12.44 -25.91
C GLU A 364 18.66 11.66 -24.70
N GLU A 365 18.79 12.24 -23.50
CA GLU A 365 18.29 11.59 -22.28
C GLU A 365 16.76 11.50 -22.27
N LYS A 366 16.06 12.49 -22.81
CA LYS A 366 14.60 12.46 -22.98
C LYS A 366 14.18 11.30 -23.89
N GLU A 367 14.94 11.00 -24.94
CA GLU A 367 14.70 9.83 -25.78
C GLU A 367 14.85 8.53 -24.98
N HIS A 368 15.91 8.41 -24.16
CA HIS A 368 16.12 7.27 -23.27
C HIS A 368 14.98 7.15 -22.25
N LEU A 369 14.52 8.26 -21.66
CA LEU A 369 13.38 8.30 -20.74
C LEU A 369 12.10 7.75 -21.41
N CYS A 370 11.85 8.10 -22.66
CA CYS A 370 10.69 7.62 -23.42
C CYS A 370 10.76 6.11 -23.74
N ARG A 371 11.92 5.48 -23.65
CA ARG A 371 12.13 4.04 -23.86
C ARG A 371 11.97 3.21 -22.57
N ILE A 372 11.72 3.85 -21.42
CA ILE A 372 11.39 3.17 -20.18
C ILE A 372 9.92 2.79 -20.22
N ASP A 373 9.56 1.53 -20.08
CA ASP A 373 8.16 1.12 -20.10
C ASP A 373 7.40 1.69 -18.90
N ILE A 374 7.95 1.54 -17.70
CA ILE A 374 7.32 1.98 -16.43
C ILE A 374 8.31 2.82 -15.62
N LEU A 375 7.96 4.07 -15.40
CA LEU A 375 8.69 5.00 -14.54
C LEU A 375 7.88 5.29 -13.27
N ILE A 376 8.50 5.14 -12.10
CA ILE A 376 7.95 5.68 -10.86
C ILE A 376 8.77 6.89 -10.41
N ILE A 377 8.08 7.97 -10.03
CA ILE A 377 8.69 9.20 -9.52
C ILE A 377 8.35 9.35 -8.05
N GLY A 378 9.38 9.39 -7.20
CA GLY A 378 9.21 9.42 -5.76
C GLY A 378 10.24 10.28 -5.04
N GLY A 379 10.19 10.27 -3.70
CA GLY A 379 11.12 11.03 -2.89
C GLY A 379 10.83 12.53 -2.77
N GLY A 380 9.86 13.08 -3.49
CA GLY A 380 9.45 14.49 -3.44
C GLY A 380 8.14 14.76 -4.15
N ALA A 381 7.54 15.90 -3.86
CA ALA A 381 6.38 16.36 -4.60
C ALA A 381 6.78 16.74 -6.04
N ILE A 382 5.93 16.40 -6.99
CA ILE A 382 6.07 16.78 -8.40
C ILE A 382 5.32 18.10 -8.56
N ASN A 383 6.00 19.13 -9.08
CA ASN A 383 5.35 20.40 -9.37
C ASN A 383 4.49 20.31 -10.65
N LYS A 384 3.61 21.27 -10.86
CA LYS A 384 2.67 21.26 -11.99
C LYS A 384 3.38 21.35 -13.34
N GLU A 385 4.49 22.08 -13.41
CA GLU A 385 5.27 22.25 -14.63
C GLU A 385 5.87 20.90 -15.05
N LEU A 386 6.54 20.22 -14.14
CA LEU A 386 7.09 18.89 -14.39
C LEU A 386 5.97 17.87 -14.67
N GLU A 387 4.85 17.93 -13.94
CA GLU A 387 3.71 17.04 -14.20
C GLU A 387 3.13 17.28 -15.60
N ALA A 388 3.05 18.53 -16.07
CA ALA A 388 2.58 18.87 -17.41
C ALA A 388 3.50 18.28 -18.50
N GLU A 389 4.83 18.34 -18.31
CA GLU A 389 5.80 17.72 -19.22
C GLU A 389 5.68 16.18 -19.19
N VAL A 390 5.61 15.59 -18.00
CA VAL A 390 5.45 14.13 -17.81
C VAL A 390 4.17 13.61 -18.45
N ARG A 391 3.09 14.38 -18.47
CA ARG A 391 1.83 14.02 -19.13
C ARG A 391 1.97 13.78 -20.63
N THR A 392 2.99 14.36 -21.27
CA THR A 392 3.24 14.20 -22.71
C THR A 392 4.06 12.96 -23.05
N LEU A 393 4.63 12.27 -22.05
CA LEU A 393 5.48 11.11 -22.26
C LEU A 393 4.66 9.89 -22.72
N PRO A 394 5.21 9.06 -23.62
CA PRO A 394 4.52 7.90 -24.18
C PRO A 394 4.46 6.70 -23.24
N ASN A 395 5.38 6.63 -22.29
CA ASN A 395 5.53 5.52 -21.35
C ASN A 395 4.57 5.63 -20.14
N ILE A 396 4.55 4.61 -19.29
CA ILE A 396 3.73 4.55 -18.10
C ILE A 396 4.44 5.29 -16.96
N VAL A 397 3.88 6.39 -16.45
CA VAL A 397 4.49 7.15 -15.36
C VAL A 397 3.58 7.25 -14.15
N TYR A 398 4.14 6.93 -12.98
CA TYR A 398 3.45 7.06 -11.69
C TYR A 398 4.18 8.00 -10.75
N SER A 399 3.43 8.75 -9.96
CA SER A 399 3.89 9.35 -8.71
C SER A 399 3.69 8.37 -7.55
N THR A 400 4.64 8.34 -6.61
CA THR A 400 4.57 7.47 -5.44
C THR A 400 4.18 8.25 -4.20
N TYR A 401 3.40 7.62 -3.31
CA TYR A 401 3.16 8.12 -1.96
C TYR A 401 3.60 7.07 -0.93
N GLY A 402 4.44 7.51 0.01
CA GLY A 402 4.98 6.69 1.09
C GLY A 402 6.04 7.44 1.87
N MET A 403 6.58 6.81 2.88
CA MET A 403 7.59 7.35 3.77
C MET A 403 8.60 6.27 4.17
N THR A 404 9.63 6.65 4.92
CA THR A 404 10.65 5.69 5.35
C THR A 404 10.06 4.63 6.29
N GLU A 405 9.09 5.01 7.10
CA GLU A 405 8.38 4.16 8.04
C GLU A 405 7.53 3.09 7.35
N THR A 406 7.08 3.34 6.12
CA THR A 406 6.43 2.35 5.26
C THR A 406 7.41 1.67 4.29
N LEU A 407 8.73 1.81 4.50
CA LEU A 407 9.84 1.27 3.71
C LEU A 407 9.91 1.81 2.29
N SER A 408 8.79 2.01 1.66
CA SER A 408 8.64 2.54 0.31
C SER A 408 7.25 3.13 0.16
N HIS A 409 6.79 3.24 -1.08
CA HIS A 409 5.45 3.71 -1.35
C HIS A 409 4.40 2.65 -0.99
N ILE A 410 3.27 3.13 -0.53
CA ILE A 410 2.07 2.34 -0.22
C ILE A 410 0.94 2.62 -1.21
N ALA A 411 1.11 3.62 -2.06
CA ALA A 411 0.15 4.02 -3.07
C ALA A 411 0.85 4.60 -4.31
N LEU A 412 0.19 4.50 -5.43
CA LEU A 412 0.64 5.03 -6.73
C LEU A 412 -0.45 5.89 -7.36
N ARG A 413 -0.04 6.98 -8.03
CA ARG A 413 -0.89 7.86 -8.80
C ARG A 413 -0.41 7.90 -10.25
N ARG A 414 -1.24 7.48 -11.18
CA ARG A 414 -0.94 7.56 -12.62
C ARG A 414 -0.87 9.02 -13.05
N LEU A 415 0.24 9.43 -13.68
CA LEU A 415 0.45 10.83 -14.07
C LEU A 415 0.01 11.12 -15.50
N ASN A 416 0.07 10.14 -16.40
CA ASN A 416 -0.14 10.32 -17.83
C ASN A 416 -1.02 9.24 -18.46
N GLY A 417 -1.39 9.45 -19.74
CA GLY A 417 -2.25 8.55 -20.49
C GLY A 417 -3.72 8.62 -20.05
N PRO A 418 -4.57 7.72 -20.57
CA PRO A 418 -6.02 7.75 -20.30
C PRO A 418 -6.38 7.44 -18.84
N GLU A 419 -5.46 6.83 -18.09
CA GLU A 419 -5.63 6.47 -16.68
C GLU A 419 -5.06 7.54 -15.73
N ALA A 420 -4.66 8.71 -16.24
CA ALA A 420 -4.15 9.80 -15.42
C ALA A 420 -5.15 10.21 -14.34
N SER A 421 -4.69 10.32 -13.11
CA SER A 421 -5.51 10.64 -11.94
C SER A 421 -4.88 11.74 -11.10
N SER A 422 -5.70 12.52 -10.39
CA SER A 422 -5.26 13.43 -9.34
C SER A 422 -5.15 12.75 -7.98
N ALA A 423 -5.70 11.53 -7.84
CA ALA A 423 -5.73 10.78 -6.59
C ALA A 423 -4.78 9.56 -6.63
N TYR A 424 -4.28 9.19 -5.46
CA TYR A 424 -3.46 8.00 -5.26
C TYR A 424 -4.33 6.78 -5.03
N THR A 425 -3.96 5.66 -5.63
CA THR A 425 -4.55 4.34 -5.39
C THR A 425 -3.67 3.60 -4.39
N PRO A 426 -4.16 3.29 -3.18
CA PRO A 426 -3.41 2.51 -2.21
C PRO A 426 -3.29 1.05 -2.66
N PHE A 427 -2.23 0.36 -2.20
CA PHE A 427 -2.14 -1.09 -2.40
C PHE A 427 -3.24 -1.82 -1.61
N PRO A 428 -3.70 -2.99 -2.09
CA PRO A 428 -4.85 -3.69 -1.48
C PRO A 428 -4.73 -4.01 0.01
N SER A 429 -3.50 -4.14 0.52
CA SER A 429 -3.21 -4.41 1.95
C SER A 429 -3.16 -3.16 2.83
N VAL A 430 -3.35 -1.97 2.27
CA VAL A 430 -3.23 -0.69 2.98
C VAL A 430 -4.62 -0.17 3.32
N GLN A 431 -4.85 0.07 4.59
CA GLN A 431 -6.07 0.70 5.10
C GLN A 431 -5.76 2.15 5.49
N LEU A 432 -6.60 3.06 5.04
CA LEU A 432 -6.45 4.49 5.27
C LEU A 432 -7.65 5.05 6.03
N SER A 433 -7.37 5.95 6.95
CA SER A 433 -8.39 6.73 7.66
C SER A 433 -7.88 8.14 7.94
N LEU A 434 -8.74 9.03 8.43
CA LEU A 434 -8.36 10.40 8.80
C LEU A 434 -8.42 10.58 10.31
N SER A 435 -7.50 11.37 10.84
CA SER A 435 -7.57 11.85 12.20
C SER A 435 -8.65 12.94 12.35
N SER A 436 -8.92 13.39 13.57
CA SER A 436 -9.80 14.54 13.85
C SER A 436 -9.30 15.87 13.25
N GLU A 437 -8.08 15.92 12.72
CA GLU A 437 -7.46 17.08 12.09
C GLU A 437 -7.24 16.87 10.58
N ASP A 438 -7.97 15.92 9.98
CA ASP A 438 -7.89 15.53 8.57
C ASP A 438 -6.51 15.06 8.12
N THR A 439 -5.63 14.64 9.05
CA THR A 439 -4.36 14.04 8.68
C THR A 439 -4.50 12.55 8.39
N LEU A 440 -3.75 12.07 7.40
CA LEU A 440 -3.82 10.68 6.96
C LEU A 440 -3.27 9.73 8.03
N ILE A 441 -4.05 8.71 8.34
CA ILE A 441 -3.67 7.58 9.18
C ILE A 441 -3.48 6.37 8.26
N ILE A 442 -2.33 5.71 8.39
CA ILE A 442 -1.93 4.57 7.55
C ILE A 442 -1.83 3.33 8.42
N ASN A 443 -2.58 2.29 8.08
CA ASN A 443 -2.41 0.95 8.61
C ASN A 443 -1.97 0.03 7.45
N ALA A 444 -0.71 -0.38 7.46
CA ALA A 444 -0.09 -1.17 6.39
C ALA A 444 0.69 -2.37 6.97
N PRO A 445 0.00 -3.37 7.54
CA PRO A 445 0.59 -4.41 8.41
C PRO A 445 1.64 -5.29 7.71
N LEU A 446 1.65 -5.36 6.38
CA LEU A 446 2.69 -6.11 5.64
C LEU A 446 4.04 -5.39 5.63
N VAL A 447 4.06 -4.07 5.84
CA VAL A 447 5.28 -3.25 5.70
C VAL A 447 5.61 -2.43 6.94
N CYS A 448 4.67 -2.27 7.85
CA CYS A 448 4.83 -1.55 9.12
C CYS A 448 3.95 -2.16 10.20
N ASP A 449 4.53 -2.46 11.38
CA ASP A 449 3.78 -3.07 12.48
C ASP A 449 2.86 -2.10 13.20
N GLU A 450 3.15 -0.80 13.09
CA GLU A 450 2.42 0.25 13.78
C GLU A 450 1.48 1.00 12.84
N THR A 451 0.35 1.45 13.37
CA THR A 451 -0.50 2.42 12.68
C THR A 451 0.17 3.79 12.72
N LEU A 452 0.44 4.34 11.55
CA LEU A 452 1.15 5.61 11.40
C LEU A 452 0.15 6.77 11.30
N VAL A 453 0.26 7.74 12.19
CA VAL A 453 -0.45 9.02 12.08
C VAL A 453 0.49 10.00 11.41
N THR A 454 0.18 10.39 10.18
CA THR A 454 1.02 11.31 9.41
C THR A 454 0.70 12.77 9.72
N ASN A 455 1.55 13.68 9.24
CA ASN A 455 1.25 15.12 9.18
C ASN A 455 0.70 15.55 7.81
N ASP A 456 0.39 14.60 6.92
CA ASP A 456 -0.15 14.89 5.60
C ASP A 456 -1.67 15.05 5.68
N ILE A 457 -2.18 16.22 5.37
CA ILE A 457 -3.63 16.49 5.28
C ILE A 457 -4.12 15.84 3.99
N ALA A 458 -5.15 15.01 4.11
CA ALA A 458 -5.64 14.21 3.01
C ALA A 458 -7.17 14.27 2.87
N GLN A 459 -7.64 13.90 1.69
CA GLN A 459 -9.04 13.65 1.41
C GLN A 459 -9.19 12.22 0.91
N LEU A 460 -10.01 11.43 1.58
CA LEU A 460 -10.38 10.09 1.13
C LEU A 460 -11.57 10.18 0.18
N HIS A 461 -11.55 9.39 -0.90
CA HIS A 461 -12.62 9.32 -1.90
C HIS A 461 -13.44 8.04 -1.74
N PRO A 462 -14.71 8.04 -2.17
CA PRO A 462 -15.59 6.88 -2.04
C PRO A 462 -15.11 5.61 -2.78
N ASP A 463 -14.26 5.78 -3.80
CA ASP A 463 -13.65 4.70 -4.57
C ASP A 463 -12.40 4.08 -3.90
N GLY A 464 -12.07 4.50 -2.68
CA GLY A 464 -10.91 4.05 -1.93
C GLY A 464 -9.60 4.74 -2.31
N THR A 465 -9.61 5.67 -3.26
CA THR A 465 -8.45 6.53 -3.58
C THR A 465 -8.33 7.70 -2.59
N PHE A 466 -7.21 8.40 -2.61
CA PHE A 466 -7.03 9.58 -1.75
C PHE A 466 -6.17 10.66 -2.43
N SER A 467 -6.38 11.89 -2.01
CA SER A 467 -5.59 13.05 -2.44
C SER A 467 -4.86 13.66 -1.25
N ILE A 468 -3.61 14.09 -1.45
CA ILE A 468 -2.86 14.86 -0.46
C ILE A 468 -3.09 16.34 -0.72
N LEU A 469 -3.59 17.04 0.27
CA LEU A 469 -3.92 18.46 0.19
C LEU A 469 -2.78 19.35 0.69
N GLY A 470 -1.89 18.81 1.53
CA GLY A 470 -0.75 19.53 2.09
C GLY A 470 -0.25 18.88 3.38
N ARG A 471 0.53 19.63 4.17
CA ARG A 471 1.06 19.16 5.44
C ARG A 471 0.61 20.05 6.60
N LYS A 472 0.28 19.43 7.72
CA LYS A 472 -0.06 20.12 8.97
C LYS A 472 1.08 21.02 9.45
N ASP A 473 2.34 20.59 9.28
CA ASP A 473 3.54 21.35 9.65
C ASP A 473 3.72 22.64 8.82
N ASN A 474 3.07 22.70 7.67
CA ASN A 474 3.15 23.81 6.72
C ASN A 474 1.91 24.72 6.77
N ILE A 475 1.14 24.67 7.86
CA ILE A 475 0.04 25.60 8.11
C ILE A 475 0.58 26.83 8.84
N ILE A 476 0.30 28.02 8.30
CA ILE A 476 0.57 29.30 8.94
C ILE A 476 -0.72 29.79 9.59
N ASN A 477 -0.67 30.08 10.90
CA ASN A 477 -1.80 30.64 11.64
C ASN A 477 -1.70 32.17 11.67
N THR A 478 -2.33 32.84 10.71
CA THR A 478 -2.29 34.29 10.57
C THR A 478 -3.65 34.92 10.86
N GLY A 479 -3.73 35.72 11.90
CA GLY A 479 -4.97 36.40 12.30
C GLY A 479 -6.12 35.42 12.63
N GLY A 480 -5.81 34.24 13.15
CA GLY A 480 -6.79 33.19 13.46
C GLY A 480 -7.22 32.35 12.23
N ILE A 481 -6.65 32.59 11.07
CA ILE A 481 -6.92 31.84 9.84
C ILE A 481 -5.77 30.89 9.55
N LYS A 482 -6.10 29.63 9.26
CA LYS A 482 -5.14 28.61 8.83
C LYS A 482 -4.87 28.74 7.34
N VAL A 483 -3.63 29.02 6.97
CA VAL A 483 -3.20 29.18 5.58
C VAL A 483 -2.20 28.07 5.24
N GLN A 484 -2.52 27.27 4.23
CA GLN A 484 -1.66 26.21 3.73
C GLN A 484 -0.56 26.79 2.84
N ILE A 485 0.71 26.56 3.19
CA ILE A 485 1.86 27.08 2.44
C ILE A 485 1.83 26.65 0.98
N GLU A 486 1.61 25.37 0.73
CA GLU A 486 1.62 24.77 -0.59
C GLU A 486 0.58 25.40 -1.52
N SER A 487 -0.61 25.69 -1.00
CA SER A 487 -1.68 26.36 -1.78
C SER A 487 -1.29 27.78 -2.20
N VAL A 488 -0.62 28.53 -1.31
CA VAL A 488 -0.13 29.88 -1.61
C VAL A 488 1.01 29.81 -2.63
N GLU A 489 1.98 28.92 -2.43
CA GLU A 489 3.09 28.73 -3.37
C GLU A 489 2.59 28.31 -4.75
N GLU A 490 1.62 27.42 -4.82
CA GLU A 490 1.03 26.97 -6.07
C GLU A 490 0.41 28.12 -6.86
N THR A 491 -0.34 28.99 -6.18
CA THR A 491 -0.96 30.15 -6.81
C THR A 491 0.10 31.14 -7.32
N LEU A 492 1.16 31.38 -6.51
CA LEU A 492 2.20 32.35 -6.84
C LEU A 492 3.14 31.86 -7.97
N ARG A 493 3.24 30.57 -8.26
CA ARG A 493 4.03 30.03 -9.39
C ARG A 493 3.58 30.58 -10.73
N SER A 494 2.31 30.94 -10.87
CA SER A 494 1.80 31.57 -12.12
C SER A 494 2.39 32.95 -12.43
N ILE A 495 2.99 33.62 -11.43
CA ILE A 495 3.52 34.97 -11.55
C ILE A 495 4.99 35.13 -11.13
N ILE A 496 5.59 34.12 -10.52
CA ILE A 496 6.98 34.11 -10.07
C ILE A 496 7.69 32.95 -10.75
N SER A 497 8.57 33.23 -11.69
CA SER A 497 9.35 32.23 -12.42
C SER A 497 10.66 31.80 -11.71
N ALA A 498 11.17 32.67 -10.80
CA ALA A 498 12.35 32.34 -10.01
C ALA A 498 12.01 31.39 -8.86
N THR A 499 13.03 30.75 -8.27
CA THR A 499 12.86 29.93 -7.07
C THR A 499 12.40 30.79 -5.90
N PHE A 500 11.36 30.36 -5.20
CA PHE A 500 10.82 31.05 -4.03
C PHE A 500 10.27 30.06 -3.00
N ALA A 501 10.03 30.55 -1.79
CA ALA A 501 9.40 29.80 -0.73
C ALA A 501 8.50 30.70 0.13
N ILE A 502 7.35 30.18 0.52
CA ILE A 502 6.51 30.79 1.55
C ILE A 502 6.94 30.23 2.92
N THR A 503 7.06 31.11 3.89
CA THR A 503 7.36 30.79 5.28
C THR A 503 6.62 31.74 6.21
N ALA A 504 6.83 31.61 7.53
CA ALA A 504 6.22 32.48 8.52
C ALA A 504 7.22 32.92 9.58
N ILE A 505 6.93 34.07 10.16
CA ILE A 505 7.59 34.56 11.38
C ILE A 505 6.55 34.91 12.46
N PRO A 506 6.92 34.84 13.73
CA PRO A 506 6.05 35.34 14.80
C PRO A 506 5.69 36.81 14.60
N HIS A 507 4.41 37.16 14.81
CA HIS A 507 3.93 38.52 14.65
C HIS A 507 2.96 38.90 15.80
N PRO A 508 3.19 40.02 16.50
CA PRO A 508 2.42 40.37 17.73
C PRO A 508 0.90 40.41 17.56
N GLY A 509 0.42 40.90 16.40
CA GLY A 509 -1.01 41.08 16.15
C GLY A 509 -1.68 39.97 15.32
N LEU A 510 -0.90 39.06 14.71
CA LEU A 510 -1.42 38.01 13.83
C LEU A 510 -1.12 36.60 14.33
N GLY A 511 -0.33 36.45 15.39
CA GLY A 511 0.30 35.18 15.77
C GLY A 511 1.47 34.88 14.85
N GLU A 512 1.22 34.66 13.56
CA GLU A 512 2.23 34.50 12.52
C GLU A 512 1.96 35.43 11.33
N ALA A 513 3.02 35.95 10.71
CA ALA A 513 2.94 36.71 9.47
C ALA A 513 3.55 35.88 8.32
N ILE A 514 2.87 35.83 7.20
CA ILE A 514 3.33 35.17 5.99
C ILE A 514 4.49 35.96 5.39
N VAL A 515 5.57 35.29 5.03
CA VAL A 515 6.76 35.85 4.38
C VAL A 515 6.99 35.11 3.07
N LEU A 516 7.19 35.86 1.99
CA LEU A 516 7.68 35.35 0.72
C LEU A 516 9.19 35.59 0.66
N LEU A 517 9.96 34.51 0.58
CA LEU A 517 11.37 34.50 0.21
C LEU A 517 11.46 34.24 -1.30
N VAL A 518 12.18 35.06 -2.04
CA VAL A 518 12.35 34.91 -3.49
C VAL A 518 13.81 35.13 -3.86
N GLU A 519 14.36 34.36 -4.78
CA GLU A 519 15.76 34.53 -5.22
C GLU A 519 15.94 35.83 -5.95
N LYS A 520 17.14 36.45 -5.84
CA LYS A 520 17.48 37.74 -6.44
C LYS A 520 17.34 37.81 -7.96
N THR A 521 17.23 36.68 -8.62
CA THR A 521 16.95 36.57 -10.06
C THR A 521 15.54 37.03 -10.44
N ALA A 522 14.62 37.15 -9.47
CA ALA A 522 13.25 37.56 -9.70
C ALA A 522 13.13 39.09 -9.77
N ASP A 523 12.32 39.58 -10.72
CA ASP A 523 11.80 40.94 -10.70
C ASP A 523 10.69 41.04 -9.65
N ILE A 524 10.92 41.85 -8.62
CA ILE A 524 9.95 42.09 -7.54
C ILE A 524 9.17 43.42 -7.73
N GLU A 525 9.46 44.18 -8.78
CA GLU A 525 8.74 45.42 -9.07
C GLU A 525 7.27 45.09 -9.38
N GLY A 526 6.36 45.76 -8.68
CA GLY A 526 4.92 45.49 -8.81
C GLY A 526 4.43 44.12 -8.33
N LEU A 527 5.32 43.25 -7.78
CA LEU A 527 4.96 41.88 -7.34
C LEU A 527 3.84 41.89 -6.30
N SER A 528 3.87 42.83 -5.33
CA SER A 528 2.80 42.95 -4.32
C SER A 528 1.42 43.20 -4.95
N GLY A 529 1.33 44.00 -6.00
CA GLY A 529 0.07 44.24 -6.72
C GLY A 529 -0.42 42.99 -7.46
N ARG A 530 0.48 42.28 -8.11
CA ARG A 530 0.16 41.00 -8.79
C ARG A 530 -0.30 39.96 -7.80
N ILE A 531 0.34 39.83 -6.64
CA ILE A 531 -0.06 38.93 -5.56
C ILE A 531 -1.46 39.31 -5.05
N ALA A 532 -1.73 40.60 -4.85
CA ALA A 532 -3.01 41.06 -4.33
C ALA A 532 -4.19 40.76 -5.29
N SER A 533 -3.94 40.65 -6.59
CA SER A 533 -4.97 40.26 -7.57
C SER A 533 -5.27 38.75 -7.59
N LEU A 534 -4.37 37.92 -7.10
CA LEU A 534 -4.47 36.45 -7.15
C LEU A 534 -4.86 35.82 -5.83
N LEU A 535 -4.39 36.35 -4.71
CA LEU A 535 -4.58 35.79 -3.39
C LEU A 535 -5.56 36.59 -2.55
N PRO A 536 -6.44 35.92 -1.80
CA PRO A 536 -7.24 36.57 -0.75
C PRO A 536 -6.34 37.29 0.25
N LYS A 537 -6.82 38.40 0.80
CA LYS A 537 -6.05 39.30 1.68
C LYS A 537 -5.33 38.56 2.83
N TYR A 538 -5.93 37.54 3.40
CA TYR A 538 -5.37 36.78 4.49
C TYR A 538 -4.30 35.74 4.07
N GLN A 539 -4.18 35.45 2.76
CA GLN A 539 -3.14 34.57 2.20
C GLN A 539 -1.97 35.36 1.62
N GLN A 540 -2.08 36.69 1.51
CA GLN A 540 -1.05 37.54 0.95
C GLN A 540 0.16 37.62 1.88
N PRO A 541 1.40 37.44 1.38
CA PRO A 541 2.60 37.67 2.16
C PRO A 541 2.66 39.09 2.68
N LYS A 542 2.82 39.26 3.99
CA LYS A 542 3.02 40.55 4.64
C LYS A 542 4.40 41.14 4.31
N TYR A 543 5.36 40.27 4.12
CA TYR A 543 6.74 40.63 3.81
C TYR A 543 7.23 39.88 2.59
N ILE A 544 7.93 40.57 1.69
CA ILE A 544 8.64 40.00 0.54
C ILE A 544 10.12 40.27 0.76
N ARG A 545 10.97 39.24 0.68
CA ARG A 545 12.42 39.36 0.85
C ARG A 545 13.16 38.62 -0.25
N GLN A 546 14.12 39.29 -0.87
CA GLN A 546 15.05 38.66 -1.81
C GLN A 546 16.18 37.99 -1.06
N VAL A 547 16.54 36.81 -1.50
CA VAL A 547 17.63 35.97 -0.95
C VAL A 547 18.55 35.52 -2.08
N ASP A 548 19.80 35.13 -1.73
CA ASP A 548 20.74 34.62 -2.72
C ASP A 548 20.32 33.25 -3.25
N ALA A 549 19.84 32.38 -2.38
CA ALA A 549 19.30 31.07 -2.72
C ALA A 549 18.25 30.63 -1.69
N ILE A 550 17.24 29.89 -2.12
CA ILE A 550 16.29 29.23 -1.24
C ILE A 550 16.97 28.00 -0.60
N PRO A 551 16.97 27.87 0.73
CA PRO A 551 17.55 26.70 1.41
C PRO A 551 16.88 25.41 0.97
N LEU A 552 17.69 24.39 0.59
CA LEU A 552 17.24 23.06 0.21
C LEU A 552 17.80 22.00 1.13
N THR A 553 17.07 20.93 1.33
CA THR A 553 17.56 19.71 2.01
C THR A 553 18.54 18.93 1.12
N GLY A 554 19.27 17.98 1.66
CA GLY A 554 20.16 17.10 0.89
C GLY A 554 19.45 16.28 -0.21
N SER A 555 18.12 16.19 -0.16
CA SER A 555 17.26 15.56 -1.19
C SER A 555 16.67 16.54 -2.20
N GLY A 556 17.12 17.82 -2.19
CA GLY A 556 16.66 18.84 -3.13
C GLY A 556 15.28 19.47 -2.81
N LYS A 557 14.69 19.19 -1.64
CA LYS A 557 13.43 19.80 -1.21
C LYS A 557 13.67 21.11 -0.48
N THR A 558 12.70 22.02 -0.53
CA THR A 558 12.74 23.26 0.29
C THR A 558 12.89 22.91 1.77
N ASP A 559 13.95 23.40 2.39
CA ASP A 559 14.17 23.28 3.84
C ASP A 559 13.32 24.34 4.56
N ARG A 560 12.11 23.96 4.97
CA ARG A 560 11.15 24.85 5.63
C ARG A 560 11.69 25.47 6.92
N LYS A 561 12.48 24.70 7.68
CA LYS A 561 13.08 25.17 8.92
C LYS A 561 14.16 26.21 8.65
N ALA A 562 15.04 25.95 7.70
CA ALA A 562 16.07 26.91 7.29
C ALA A 562 15.44 28.17 6.67
N CYS A 563 14.40 28.06 5.86
CA CYS A 563 13.65 29.19 5.34
C CYS A 563 13.05 30.06 6.46
N ARG A 564 12.46 29.44 7.49
CA ARG A 564 11.90 30.18 8.64
C ARG A 564 12.97 30.93 9.43
N LEU A 565 14.13 30.28 9.66
CA LEU A 565 15.28 30.92 10.30
C LEU A 565 15.85 32.05 9.46
N LEU A 566 15.93 31.86 8.14
CA LEU A 566 16.40 32.90 7.21
C LEU A 566 15.45 34.11 7.22
N ALA A 567 14.14 33.89 7.13
CA ALA A 567 13.14 34.94 7.21
C ALA A 567 13.22 35.73 8.52
N ALA A 568 13.40 35.04 9.65
CA ALA A 568 13.53 35.67 10.96
C ALA A 568 14.82 36.51 11.10
N LYS A 569 15.88 36.22 10.34
CA LYS A 569 17.12 37.03 10.32
C LYS A 569 16.99 38.29 9.44
N LEU A 570 16.11 38.26 8.47
CA LEU A 570 15.93 39.36 7.49
C LEU A 570 14.84 40.37 7.91
N LEU A 571 14.10 40.09 8.94
CA LEU A 571 12.99 40.90 9.47
C LEU A 571 13.17 41.21 10.95
#